data_38692f2e286358b8ee6e92c4ea2c7dfa
#
_entry.id   38692f2e286358b8ee6e92c4ea2c7dfa
#
_cell.length_a   1.000
_cell.length_b   1.000
_cell.length_c   1.000
_cell.angle_alpha   90.00
_cell.angle_beta   90.00
_cell.angle_gamma   90.00
#
_symmetry.space_group_name_H-M   'P 1'
#
loop_
_entity.id
_entity.type
_entity.pdbx_description
1 polymer ?
#
loop_
_entity_poly.entity_id
_entity_poly.type
_entity_poly.pdbx_seq_one_letter_code
_entity_poly.pdbx_strand_id
1 'polypeptide(L)'
;VMPKTLKYWPTYYTLDEIKDFFRFPMLYDGEHIEIQKETDPKKFSGDIILGKNTQEISVPLNLLKKHAFVCGVPGAGKTNTMLHLCYTLWKKCNVPFLVLEPAKKEYRALAQTDIDDLIVFSPSSGSKFPMAINPFEFPKGLSLAEHIQNLMDVFEGAFPLTPPLPAL
;
A
#
# COMPACT_ATOMS: atom_id res chain seq x y z
N VAL A 1 -14.11 2.80 41.35
CA VAL A 1 -12.71 3.22 41.53
C VAL A 1 -12.01 3.04 40.19
N MET A 2 -11.65 4.14 39.61
CA MET A 2 -11.06 4.22 38.27
C MET A 2 -9.62 3.66 38.26
N PRO A 3 -9.26 2.79 37.34
CA PRO A 3 -7.89 2.31 37.23
C PRO A 3 -6.90 3.46 37.02
N LYS A 4 -5.74 3.41 37.70
CA LYS A 4 -4.71 4.47 37.65
C LYS A 4 -4.23 4.81 36.24
N THR A 5 -4.28 3.86 35.31
CA THR A 5 -3.90 4.01 33.89
C THR A 5 -4.85 4.90 33.09
N LEU A 6 -6.12 5.03 33.49
CA LEU A 6 -7.11 5.88 32.80
C LEU A 6 -7.12 7.32 33.33
N LYS A 7 -6.36 7.63 34.38
CA LYS A 7 -6.32 8.95 35.00
C LYS A 7 -5.75 10.06 34.10
N TYR A 8 -5.07 9.69 33.00
CA TYR A 8 -4.46 10.61 32.04
C TYR A 8 -5.23 10.75 30.73
N TRP A 9 -6.39 10.08 30.59
CA TRP A 9 -7.24 10.25 29.42
C TRP A 9 -8.16 11.44 29.64
N PRO A 10 -8.03 12.51 28.87
CA PRO A 10 -8.77 13.75 29.12
C PRO A 10 -10.26 13.66 28.74
N THR A 11 -10.68 12.62 28.01
CA THR A 11 -12.03 12.50 27.49
C THR A 11 -12.50 11.06 27.53
N TYR A 12 -13.70 10.85 28.07
CA TYR A 12 -14.40 9.56 28.02
C TYR A 12 -15.35 9.60 26.84
N TYR A 13 -15.29 8.58 26.02
CA TYR A 13 -16.25 8.39 24.94
C TYR A 13 -17.21 7.27 25.33
N THR A 14 -18.48 7.44 25.00
CA THR A 14 -19.46 6.36 25.06
C THR A 14 -19.23 5.38 23.92
N LEU A 15 -19.71 4.15 24.06
CA LEU A 15 -19.64 3.14 22.99
C LEU A 15 -20.29 3.63 21.69
N ASP A 16 -21.34 4.43 21.78
CA ASP A 16 -22.01 5.00 20.62
C ASP A 16 -21.17 6.05 19.90
N GLU A 17 -20.41 6.85 20.62
CA GLU A 17 -19.47 7.83 20.05
C GLU A 17 -18.27 7.13 19.39
N ILE A 18 -17.82 5.99 19.92
CA ILE A 18 -16.69 5.22 19.36
C ILE A 18 -17.09 4.47 18.09
N LYS A 19 -18.34 4.07 17.92
CA LYS A 19 -18.83 3.38 16.72
C LYS A 19 -18.51 4.11 15.43
N ASP A 20 -18.55 5.44 15.44
CA ASP A 20 -18.32 6.26 14.25
C ASP A 20 -16.83 6.40 13.93
N PHE A 21 -15.96 6.25 14.93
CA PHE A 21 -14.51 6.31 14.75
C PHE A 21 -13.89 4.95 14.38
N PHE A 22 -14.43 3.87 14.93
CA PHE A 22 -13.92 2.53 14.69
C PHE A 22 -15.00 1.68 14.05
N ARG A 23 -15.05 1.63 12.74
CA ARG A 23 -15.87 0.67 11.99
C ARG A 23 -15.29 -0.74 12.11
N PHE A 24 -15.25 -1.26 13.32
CA PHE A 24 -15.05 -2.69 13.47
C PHE A 24 -16.30 -3.42 12.97
N PRO A 25 -16.16 -4.55 12.28
CA PRO A 25 -17.29 -5.38 11.88
C PRO A 25 -17.86 -6.11 13.10
N MET A 26 -18.37 -5.33 14.05
CA MET A 26 -19.00 -5.85 15.26
C MET A 26 -20.48 -5.50 15.24
N LEU A 27 -21.33 -6.51 15.34
CA LEU A 27 -22.75 -6.33 15.58
C LEU A 27 -22.96 -6.34 17.11
N TYR A 28 -23.57 -5.27 17.61
CA TYR A 28 -23.99 -5.19 18.99
C TYR A 28 -25.46 -5.64 19.09
N ASP A 29 -25.67 -6.77 19.72
CA ASP A 29 -27.02 -7.28 20.02
C ASP A 29 -27.29 -7.14 21.53
N GLY A 30 -27.45 -5.88 21.97
CA GLY A 30 -27.91 -5.49 23.29
C GLY A 30 -27.07 -5.91 24.51
N GLU A 31 -26.56 -7.12 24.56
CA GLU A 31 -25.79 -7.67 25.69
C GLU A 31 -24.47 -8.32 25.31
N HIS A 32 -24.26 -8.64 24.05
CA HIS A 32 -23.00 -9.28 23.57
C HIS A 32 -22.46 -8.59 22.34
N ILE A 33 -21.12 -8.42 22.30
CA ILE A 33 -20.40 -8.04 21.09
C ILE A 33 -20.23 -9.31 20.27
N GLU A 34 -21.05 -9.52 19.25
CA GLU A 34 -20.79 -10.57 18.27
C GLU A 34 -19.75 -10.09 17.27
N ILE A 35 -18.62 -10.77 17.24
CA ILE A 35 -17.70 -10.68 16.11
C ILE A 35 -18.44 -11.27 14.91
N GLN A 36 -18.66 -10.46 13.85
CA GLN A 36 -19.21 -11.00 12.60
C GLN A 36 -18.39 -12.24 12.24
N LYS A 37 -19.04 -13.41 12.27
CA LYS A 37 -18.46 -14.62 11.69
C LYS A 37 -18.10 -14.27 10.25
N GLU A 38 -16.89 -14.63 9.86
CA GLU A 38 -16.41 -14.42 8.50
C GLU A 38 -17.52 -14.76 7.52
N THR A 39 -18.10 -13.73 6.90
CA THR A 39 -18.97 -13.95 5.77
C THR A 39 -18.13 -14.66 4.73
N ASP A 40 -18.65 -15.73 4.17
CA ASP A 40 -18.01 -16.46 3.09
C ASP A 40 -17.37 -15.43 2.13
N PRO A 41 -16.07 -15.52 1.86
CA PRO A 41 -15.40 -14.57 1.03
C PRO A 41 -16.16 -14.49 -0.28
N LYS A 42 -16.57 -13.28 -0.68
CA LYS A 42 -17.27 -13.09 -1.97
C LYS A 42 -16.45 -13.83 -3.00
N LYS A 43 -17.04 -14.83 -3.62
CA LYS A 43 -16.39 -15.60 -4.68
C LYS A 43 -16.16 -14.69 -5.87
N PHE A 44 -14.98 -14.13 -5.97
CA PHE A 44 -14.55 -13.47 -7.17
C PHE A 44 -13.99 -14.53 -8.10
N SER A 45 -14.56 -14.67 -9.28
CA SER A 45 -13.98 -15.47 -10.36
C SER A 45 -13.27 -14.54 -11.31
N GLY A 46 -12.03 -14.83 -11.65
CA GLY A 46 -11.24 -13.98 -12.52
C GLY A 46 -9.95 -14.65 -13.02
N ASP A 47 -9.23 -13.93 -13.86
CA ASP A 47 -8.05 -14.45 -14.57
C ASP A 47 -6.80 -14.54 -13.67
N ILE A 48 -6.80 -13.83 -12.54
CA ILE A 48 -5.65 -13.72 -11.65
C ILE A 48 -5.91 -14.58 -10.41
N ILE A 49 -5.24 -15.71 -10.34
CA ILE A 49 -5.28 -16.64 -9.21
C ILE A 49 -4.36 -16.07 -8.13
N LEU A 50 -4.92 -15.71 -6.97
CA LEU A 50 -4.17 -15.24 -5.80
C LEU A 50 -3.69 -16.39 -4.92
N GLY A 51 -4.42 -17.48 -4.91
CA GLY A 51 -4.08 -18.66 -4.12
C GLY A 51 -5.11 -19.77 -4.28
N LYS A 52 -4.80 -20.91 -3.68
CA LYS A 52 -5.67 -22.09 -3.68
C LYS A 52 -5.67 -22.69 -2.27
N ASN A 53 -6.86 -22.87 -1.74
CA ASN A 53 -7.09 -23.66 -0.55
C ASN A 53 -8.06 -24.80 -0.95
N THR A 54 -9.14 -25.02 -0.25
CA THR A 54 -10.24 -25.88 -0.69
C THR A 54 -10.90 -25.39 -1.98
N GLN A 55 -10.86 -24.08 -2.20
CA GLN A 55 -11.32 -23.41 -3.42
C GLN A 55 -10.23 -22.47 -3.94
N GLU A 56 -10.24 -22.26 -5.25
CA GLU A 56 -9.35 -21.28 -5.88
C GLU A 56 -9.88 -19.88 -5.63
N ILE A 57 -8.99 -19.01 -5.15
CA ILE A 57 -9.28 -17.60 -4.94
C ILE A 57 -8.67 -16.84 -6.11
N SER A 58 -9.53 -16.30 -6.95
CA SER A 58 -9.12 -15.51 -8.11
C SER A 58 -9.83 -14.19 -8.18
N VAL A 59 -9.22 -13.21 -8.82
CA VAL A 59 -9.77 -11.86 -9.02
C VAL A 59 -9.73 -11.48 -10.49
N PRO A 60 -10.75 -10.80 -11.01
CA PRO A 60 -10.71 -10.32 -12.37
C PRO A 60 -9.77 -9.11 -12.50
N LEU A 61 -9.07 -9.02 -13.62
CA LEU A 61 -8.10 -7.96 -13.89
C LEU A 61 -8.68 -6.53 -13.75
N ASN A 62 -9.95 -6.36 -14.08
CA ASN A 62 -10.62 -5.06 -13.98
C ASN A 62 -10.74 -4.52 -12.55
N LEU A 63 -10.71 -5.40 -11.53
CA LEU A 63 -10.70 -4.96 -10.13
C LEU A 63 -9.38 -4.30 -9.74
N LEU A 64 -8.27 -4.68 -10.37
CA LEU A 64 -6.96 -4.09 -10.12
C LEU A 64 -6.80 -2.67 -10.68
N LYS A 65 -7.76 -2.20 -11.50
CA LYS A 65 -7.85 -0.78 -11.88
C LYS A 65 -8.27 0.12 -10.71
N LYS A 66 -8.70 -0.48 -9.60
CA LYS A 66 -9.04 0.20 -8.35
C LYS A 66 -7.89 0.02 -7.34
N HIS A 67 -7.93 0.83 -6.27
CA HIS A 67 -6.99 0.67 -5.17
C HIS A 67 -7.21 -0.67 -4.46
N ALA A 68 -6.10 -1.33 -4.12
CA ALA A 68 -6.11 -2.55 -3.33
C ALA A 68 -5.25 -2.37 -2.08
N PHE A 69 -5.67 -2.96 -0.98
CA PHE A 69 -4.95 -2.95 0.28
C PHE A 69 -4.70 -4.38 0.74
N VAL A 70 -3.43 -4.74 0.93
CA VAL A 70 -3.01 -6.07 1.40
C VAL A 70 -2.46 -5.95 2.81
N CYS A 71 -3.20 -6.46 3.77
CA CYS A 71 -2.83 -6.41 5.19
C CYS A 71 -2.73 -7.81 5.79
N GLY A 72 -2.08 -7.90 6.92
CA GLY A 72 -1.90 -9.14 7.69
C GLY A 72 -0.74 -9.04 8.68
N VAL A 73 -0.68 -9.97 9.61
CA VAL A 73 0.42 -10.07 10.59
C VAL A 73 1.76 -10.38 9.90
N PRO A 74 2.90 -10.12 10.54
CA PRO A 74 4.20 -10.57 10.05
C PRO A 74 4.19 -12.09 9.75
N GLY A 75 4.75 -12.49 8.62
CA GLY A 75 4.76 -13.90 8.21
C GLY A 75 3.50 -14.41 7.51
N ALA A 76 2.42 -13.64 7.42
CA ALA A 76 1.17 -14.05 6.75
C ALA A 76 1.25 -14.17 5.21
N GLY A 77 2.43 -13.97 4.61
CA GLY A 77 2.62 -14.14 3.16
C GLY A 77 2.29 -12.92 2.30
N LYS A 78 2.09 -11.71 2.89
CA LYS A 78 1.77 -10.48 2.13
C LYS A 78 2.70 -10.25 0.94
N THR A 79 4.02 -10.24 1.20
CA THR A 79 5.03 -10.02 0.16
C THR A 79 4.98 -11.12 -0.90
N ASN A 80 4.79 -12.37 -0.49
CA ASN A 80 4.68 -13.47 -1.42
C ASN A 80 3.45 -13.35 -2.35
N THR A 81 2.32 -12.93 -1.80
CA THR A 81 1.11 -12.64 -2.58
C THR A 81 1.37 -11.52 -3.59
N MET A 82 2.05 -10.46 -3.19
CA MET A 82 2.37 -9.34 -4.08
C MET A 82 3.39 -9.72 -5.17
N LEU A 83 4.41 -10.51 -4.84
CA LEU A 83 5.37 -11.05 -5.81
C LEU A 83 4.65 -11.91 -6.86
N HIS A 84 3.75 -12.80 -6.40
CA HIS A 84 2.93 -13.62 -7.29
C HIS A 84 2.02 -12.78 -8.18
N LEU A 85 1.42 -11.73 -7.62
CA LEU A 85 0.58 -10.80 -8.38
C LEU A 85 1.38 -10.08 -9.48
N CYS A 86 2.53 -9.50 -9.15
CA CYS A 86 3.41 -8.84 -10.12
C CYS A 86 3.82 -9.80 -11.25
N TYR A 87 4.24 -11.00 -10.88
CA TYR A 87 4.60 -12.04 -11.84
C TYR A 87 3.44 -12.39 -12.78
N THR A 88 2.25 -12.61 -12.21
CA THR A 88 1.06 -13.01 -12.98
C THR A 88 0.59 -11.87 -13.91
N LEU A 89 0.61 -10.63 -13.43
CA LEU A 89 0.27 -9.45 -14.23
C LEU A 89 1.16 -9.36 -15.47
N TRP A 90 2.45 -9.52 -15.31
CA TRP A 90 3.39 -9.47 -16.44
C TRP A 90 3.22 -10.67 -17.37
N LYS A 91 3.36 -11.90 -16.83
CA LYS A 91 3.40 -13.11 -17.65
C LYS A 91 2.08 -13.53 -18.28
N LYS A 92 0.96 -13.38 -17.57
CA LYS A 92 -0.35 -13.84 -18.05
C LYS A 92 -1.20 -12.70 -18.63
N CYS A 93 -1.09 -11.52 -18.07
CA CYS A 93 -1.96 -10.40 -18.47
C CYS A 93 -1.26 -9.39 -19.36
N ASN A 94 0.07 -9.49 -19.53
CA ASN A 94 0.90 -8.54 -20.26
C ASN A 94 0.70 -7.09 -19.76
N VAL A 95 0.56 -6.93 -18.43
CA VAL A 95 0.37 -5.65 -17.76
C VAL A 95 1.67 -5.29 -17.06
N PRO A 96 2.31 -4.15 -17.39
CA PRO A 96 3.49 -3.69 -16.71
C PRO A 96 3.18 -3.28 -15.27
N PHE A 97 4.18 -3.39 -14.40
CA PHE A 97 4.06 -2.99 -12.99
C PHE A 97 5.25 -2.14 -12.57
N LEU A 98 5.02 -1.30 -11.57
CA LEU A 98 6.06 -0.55 -10.86
C LEU A 98 5.97 -0.89 -9.37
N VAL A 99 7.09 -1.24 -8.76
CA VAL A 99 7.18 -1.48 -7.32
C VAL A 99 8.06 -0.41 -6.68
N LEU A 100 7.52 0.31 -5.71
CA LEU A 100 8.25 1.23 -4.86
C LEU A 100 8.50 0.56 -3.51
N GLU A 101 9.77 0.24 -3.24
CA GLU A 101 10.18 -0.49 -2.03
C GLU A 101 11.20 0.32 -1.23
N PRO A 102 10.76 1.25 -0.37
CA PRO A 102 11.66 2.18 0.30
C PRO A 102 12.50 1.54 1.40
N ALA A 103 12.01 0.49 2.08
CA ALA A 103 12.62 -0.02 3.30
C ALA A 103 13.25 -1.41 3.19
N LYS A 104 12.81 -2.22 2.23
CA LYS A 104 13.23 -3.63 2.08
C LYS A 104 13.83 -3.89 0.70
N LYS A 105 14.20 -5.15 0.44
CA LYS A 105 14.75 -5.59 -0.84
C LYS A 105 14.11 -6.91 -1.29
N GLU A 106 12.89 -7.19 -0.85
CA GLU A 106 12.22 -8.49 -1.05
C GLU A 106 11.79 -8.68 -2.50
N TYR A 107 11.36 -7.60 -3.17
CA TYR A 107 10.91 -7.66 -4.57
C TYR A 107 12.03 -7.92 -5.58
N ARG A 108 13.29 -7.82 -5.17
CA ARG A 108 14.42 -8.26 -6.00
C ARG A 108 14.39 -9.75 -6.33
N ALA A 109 13.60 -10.54 -5.57
CA ALA A 109 13.37 -11.94 -5.89
C ALA A 109 12.74 -12.14 -7.28
N LEU A 110 12.02 -11.16 -7.81
CA LEU A 110 11.49 -11.19 -9.18
C LEU A 110 12.61 -11.29 -10.24
N ALA A 111 13.81 -10.79 -9.95
CA ALA A 111 14.96 -10.92 -10.85
C ALA A 111 15.48 -12.36 -10.96
N GLN A 112 15.05 -13.27 -10.12
CA GLN A 112 15.36 -14.71 -10.18
C GLN A 112 14.30 -15.50 -10.96
N THR A 113 13.25 -14.84 -11.42
CA THR A 113 12.22 -15.42 -12.27
C THR A 113 12.58 -15.24 -13.74
N ASP A 114 11.76 -15.76 -14.62
CA ASP A 114 11.87 -15.66 -16.07
C ASP A 114 11.33 -14.33 -16.65
N ILE A 115 11.35 -13.25 -15.86
CA ILE A 115 10.99 -11.89 -16.32
C ILE A 115 12.25 -11.23 -16.89
N ASP A 116 12.40 -11.26 -18.21
CA ASP A 116 13.61 -10.77 -18.88
C ASP A 116 13.72 -9.23 -18.87
N ASP A 117 12.58 -8.52 -18.85
CA ASP A 117 12.50 -7.06 -18.95
C ASP A 117 12.46 -6.35 -17.58
N LEU A 118 12.80 -7.05 -16.49
CA LEU A 118 12.79 -6.46 -15.16
C LEU A 118 14.00 -5.55 -14.95
N ILE A 119 13.74 -4.29 -14.67
CA ILE A 119 14.78 -3.32 -14.31
C ILE A 119 14.66 -3.00 -12.82
N VAL A 120 15.75 -3.17 -12.09
CA VAL A 120 15.83 -2.86 -10.67
C VAL A 120 16.70 -1.63 -10.46
N PHE A 121 16.08 -0.50 -10.19
CA PHE A 121 16.80 0.71 -9.81
C PHE A 121 17.17 0.70 -8.32
N SER A 122 18.27 1.35 -7.98
CA SER A 122 18.66 1.55 -6.59
C SER A 122 19.28 2.93 -6.42
N PRO A 123 18.97 3.66 -5.33
CA PRO A 123 19.62 4.95 -5.05
C PRO A 123 21.10 4.82 -4.69
N SER A 124 21.60 3.60 -4.47
CA SER A 124 23.01 3.37 -4.16
C SER A 124 23.91 3.59 -5.37
N SER A 125 24.98 4.38 -5.20
CA SER A 125 25.97 4.68 -6.23
C SER A 125 26.71 3.45 -6.76
N GLY A 126 26.74 2.34 -6.02
CA GLY A 126 27.32 1.05 -6.44
C GLY A 126 26.35 0.12 -7.16
N SER A 127 25.13 0.56 -7.44
CA SER A 127 24.13 -0.23 -8.17
C SER A 127 24.48 -0.32 -9.66
N LYS A 128 24.16 -1.48 -10.28
CA LYS A 128 24.26 -1.66 -11.72
C LYS A 128 23.38 -0.68 -12.50
N PHE A 129 22.23 -0.32 -11.92
CA PHE A 129 21.30 0.69 -12.44
C PHE A 129 21.01 1.71 -11.33
N PRO A 130 21.86 2.75 -11.20
CA PRO A 130 21.61 3.80 -10.24
C PRO A 130 20.38 4.60 -10.66
N MET A 131 19.55 4.94 -9.69
CA MET A 131 18.42 5.82 -9.92
C MET A 131 18.94 7.26 -9.92
N ALA A 132 19.03 7.85 -11.09
CA ALA A 132 19.39 9.26 -11.27
C ALA A 132 18.18 9.99 -11.84
N ILE A 133 17.53 10.79 -11.02
CA ILE A 133 16.42 11.66 -11.42
C ILE A 133 16.87 13.10 -11.23
N ASN A 134 16.77 13.90 -12.29
CA ASN A 134 16.96 15.33 -12.19
C ASN A 134 15.63 15.99 -11.81
N PRO A 135 15.46 16.49 -10.58
CA PRO A 135 14.20 17.06 -10.15
C PRO A 135 13.86 18.38 -10.87
N PHE A 136 14.81 19.00 -11.53
CA PHE A 136 14.62 20.27 -12.26
C PHE A 136 14.26 20.05 -13.74
N GLU A 137 14.32 18.81 -14.21
CA GLU A 137 13.86 18.45 -15.55
C GLU A 137 12.36 18.18 -15.51
N PHE A 138 11.60 18.83 -16.37
CA PHE A 138 10.15 18.67 -16.40
C PHE A 138 9.66 18.26 -17.80
N PRO A 139 8.56 17.48 -17.85
CA PRO A 139 8.01 16.97 -19.10
C PRO A 139 7.52 18.09 -20.04
N LYS A 140 7.62 17.84 -21.33
CA LYS A 140 7.05 18.74 -22.33
C LYS A 140 5.54 18.84 -22.15
N GLY A 141 5.01 20.06 -22.10
CA GLY A 141 3.59 20.33 -21.93
C GLY A 141 3.17 20.72 -20.50
N LEU A 142 4.05 20.59 -19.52
CA LEU A 142 3.84 21.13 -18.19
C LEU A 142 4.34 22.59 -18.12
N SER A 143 3.67 23.47 -17.39
CA SER A 143 4.17 24.82 -17.17
C SER A 143 5.28 24.80 -16.10
N LEU A 144 6.25 25.71 -16.22
CA LEU A 144 7.31 25.83 -15.23
C LEU A 144 6.76 26.10 -13.82
N ALA A 145 5.74 26.95 -13.72
CA ALA A 145 5.10 27.30 -12.45
C ALA A 145 4.45 26.06 -11.79
N GLU A 146 3.76 25.24 -12.57
CA GLU A 146 3.15 24.00 -12.10
C GLU A 146 4.21 22.98 -11.67
N HIS A 147 5.30 22.87 -12.42
CA HIS A 147 6.41 22.00 -12.05
C HIS A 147 7.08 22.42 -10.74
N ILE A 148 7.31 23.72 -10.55
CA ILE A 148 7.86 24.27 -9.31
C ILE A 148 6.94 23.97 -8.13
N GLN A 149 5.62 24.18 -8.30
CA GLN A 149 4.66 23.89 -7.23
C GLN A 149 4.68 22.41 -6.84
N ASN A 150 4.62 21.51 -7.81
CA ASN A 150 4.71 20.07 -7.58
C ASN A 150 6.02 19.69 -6.88
N LEU A 151 7.12 20.31 -7.26
CA LEU A 151 8.43 20.06 -6.66
C LEU A 151 8.47 20.54 -5.20
N MET A 152 7.89 21.69 -4.90
CA MET A 152 7.74 22.20 -3.53
C MET A 152 6.93 21.24 -2.67
N ASP A 153 5.79 20.77 -3.16
CA ASP A 153 4.93 19.81 -2.45
C ASP A 153 5.68 18.49 -2.13
N VAL A 154 6.50 18.01 -3.07
CA VAL A 154 7.35 16.82 -2.86
C VAL A 154 8.41 17.09 -1.78
N PHE A 155 9.08 18.24 -1.79
CA PHE A 155 10.07 18.60 -0.78
C PHE A 155 9.44 18.79 0.59
N GLU A 156 8.29 19.46 0.69
CA GLU A 156 7.54 19.61 1.95
C GLU A 156 7.11 18.25 2.52
N GLY A 157 6.65 17.34 1.66
CA GLY A 157 6.28 15.98 2.08
C GLY A 157 7.48 15.11 2.51
N ALA A 158 8.67 15.36 1.95
CA ALA A 158 9.88 14.60 2.26
C ALA A 158 10.66 15.17 3.46
N PHE A 159 10.63 16.47 3.65
CA PHE A 159 11.39 17.17 4.69
C PHE A 159 10.47 18.15 5.43
N PRO A 160 10.43 18.13 6.77
CA PRO A 160 9.72 19.15 7.53
C PRO A 160 10.46 20.49 7.33
N LEU A 161 9.94 21.31 6.43
CA LEU A 161 10.49 22.64 6.17
C LEU A 161 10.12 23.57 7.32
N THR A 162 11.10 23.94 8.13
CA THR A 162 10.91 24.98 9.14
C THR A 162 11.11 26.35 8.52
N PRO A 163 10.27 27.38 8.87
CA PRO A 163 10.49 28.74 8.42
C PRO A 163 11.94 29.20 8.71
N PRO A 164 12.63 29.94 7.79
CA PRO A 164 12.08 30.68 6.64
C PRO A 164 12.16 29.97 5.27
N LEU A 165 12.56 28.73 5.21
CA LEU A 165 12.80 28.02 3.94
C LEU A 165 11.64 28.04 2.93
N PRO A 166 10.34 28.00 3.32
CA PRO A 166 9.26 28.11 2.35
C PRO A 166 9.03 29.52 1.79
N ALA A 167 9.71 30.51 2.33
CA ALA A 167 9.51 31.92 1.96
C ALA A 167 10.61 32.50 1.05
N LEU A 168 11.57 31.65 0.66
CA LEU A 168 12.61 31.96 -0.31
C LEU A 168 12.27 31.40 -1.68
#